data_10210b4d2ec14baae0d853fe6a88c8f4
#
_entry.id   10210b4d2ec14baae0d853fe6a88c8f4
#
_cell.length_a   1.000
_cell.length_b   1.000
_cell.length_c   1.000
_cell.angle_alpha   90.00
_cell.angle_beta   90.00
_cell.angle_gamma   90.00
#
_symmetry.space_group_name_H-M   'P 1'
#
loop_
_entity.id
_entity.type
_entity.pdbx_description
1 polymer ?
#
loop_
_entity_poly.entity_id
_entity_poly.type
_entity_poly.pdbx_seq_one_letter_code
_entity_poly.pdbx_strand_id
1 'polypeptide(L)'
;MKTPLIIGIAGGSASGKTTVTHKILDRLEVGKVVVLRHDYYYKDISTFDGIPPEQINFDHPNTLETSLLVEHLNSLRHWQPIQQPVYDYTTYRRIKETTCIEAKNVIIAEGI
;
A
#
# COMPACT_ATOMS: atom_id res chain seq x y z
N MET A 1 7.92 21.36 -11.44
CA MET A 1 6.80 20.85 -10.64
C MET A 1 7.24 20.61 -9.20
N LYS A 2 6.38 20.94 -8.27
CA LYS A 2 6.66 20.63 -6.87
C LYS A 2 6.59 19.12 -6.63
N THR A 3 7.44 18.64 -5.72
CA THR A 3 7.39 17.25 -5.30
C THR A 3 6.08 16.97 -4.56
N PRO A 4 5.40 15.86 -4.83
CA PRO A 4 4.22 15.47 -4.05
C PRO A 4 4.52 15.37 -2.56
N LEU A 5 3.55 15.72 -1.74
CA LEU A 5 3.65 15.54 -0.28
C LEU A 5 3.33 14.09 0.06
N ILE A 6 4.22 13.43 0.80
CA ILE A 6 4.02 12.06 1.26
C ILE A 6 3.68 12.09 2.75
N ILE A 7 2.54 11.50 3.11
CA ILE A 7 2.09 11.40 4.49
C ILE A 7 2.04 9.93 4.88
N GLY A 8 2.81 9.54 5.89
CA GLY A 8 2.77 8.20 6.45
C GLY A 8 1.79 8.12 7.61
N ILE A 9 0.91 7.12 7.59
CA ILE A 9 -0.03 6.85 8.68
C ILE A 9 0.25 5.45 9.20
N ALA A 10 0.85 5.37 10.39
CA ALA A 10 1.22 4.11 11.03
C ALA A 10 0.18 3.69 12.05
N GLY A 11 0.25 2.43 12.46
CA GLY A 11 -0.57 1.86 13.52
C GLY A 11 -1.41 0.68 13.06
N GLY A 12 -1.89 -0.08 14.03
CA GLY A 12 -2.79 -1.20 13.78
C GLY A 12 -4.20 -0.74 13.39
N SER A 13 -5.01 -1.67 12.94
CA SER A 13 -6.39 -1.37 12.50
C SER A 13 -7.25 -0.75 13.60
N ALA A 14 -6.96 -1.04 14.86
CA ALA A 14 -7.71 -0.51 16.00
C ALA A 14 -7.22 0.88 16.47
N SER A 15 -6.20 1.45 15.85
CA SER A 15 -5.57 2.70 16.29
C SER A 15 -6.25 3.96 15.74
N GLY A 16 -7.31 3.82 14.95
CA GLY A 16 -7.99 4.95 14.35
C GLY A 16 -7.35 5.52 13.10
N LYS A 17 -6.40 4.83 12.49
CA LYS A 17 -5.72 5.31 11.28
C LYS A 17 -6.69 5.54 10.12
N THR A 18 -7.74 4.74 10.00
CA THR A 18 -8.75 4.92 8.96
C THR A 18 -9.51 6.23 9.17
N THR A 19 -9.81 6.57 10.43
CA THR A 19 -10.46 7.85 10.78
C THR A 19 -9.57 9.02 10.39
N VAL A 20 -8.27 8.94 10.68
CA VAL A 20 -7.30 9.98 10.32
C VAL A 20 -7.24 10.15 8.80
N THR A 21 -7.16 9.03 8.06
CA THR A 21 -7.16 9.06 6.60
C THR A 21 -8.40 9.75 6.06
N HIS A 22 -9.59 9.40 6.57
CA HIS A 22 -10.84 10.02 6.14
C HIS A 22 -10.88 11.52 6.43
N LYS A 23 -10.38 11.95 7.59
CA LYS A 23 -10.33 13.38 7.92
C LYS A 23 -9.42 14.15 6.98
N ILE A 24 -8.31 13.55 6.57
CA ILE A 24 -7.40 14.18 5.61
C ILE A 24 -8.09 14.28 4.25
N LEU A 25 -8.72 13.20 3.80
CA LEU A 25 -9.41 13.16 2.50
C LEU A 25 -10.56 14.18 2.44
N ASP A 26 -11.28 14.38 3.55
CA ASP A 26 -12.38 15.35 3.61
C ASP A 26 -11.91 16.78 3.40
N ARG A 27 -10.65 17.08 3.68
CA ARG A 27 -10.08 18.42 3.55
C ARG A 27 -9.35 18.66 2.24
N LEU A 28 -9.17 17.62 1.44
CA LEU A 28 -8.45 17.70 0.18
C LEU A 28 -9.41 17.50 -0.99
N GLU A 29 -9.10 18.14 -2.11
CA GLU A 29 -9.90 17.95 -3.30
C GLU A 29 -9.78 16.52 -3.84
N VAL A 30 -10.90 15.95 -4.23
CA VAL A 30 -10.93 14.65 -4.91
C VAL A 30 -10.08 14.70 -6.15
N GLY A 31 -9.28 13.67 -6.37
CA GLY A 31 -8.38 13.59 -7.54
C GLY A 31 -7.01 14.19 -7.30
N LYS A 32 -6.75 14.77 -6.12
CA LYS A 32 -5.41 15.28 -5.76
C LYS A 32 -4.70 14.41 -4.73
N VAL A 33 -5.29 13.28 -4.35
CA VAL A 33 -4.77 12.39 -3.32
C VAL A 33 -4.72 10.97 -3.83
N VAL A 34 -3.60 10.31 -3.56
CA VAL A 34 -3.44 8.86 -3.74
C VAL A 34 -3.29 8.22 -2.37
N VAL A 35 -3.98 7.12 -2.12
CA VAL A 35 -3.81 6.33 -0.91
C VAL A 35 -3.20 4.99 -1.29
N LEU A 36 -2.02 4.70 -0.75
CA LEU A 36 -1.39 3.39 -0.87
C LEU A 36 -1.47 2.71 0.47
N ARG A 37 -2.01 1.50 0.50
CA ARG A 37 -2.11 0.70 1.71
C ARG A 37 -1.03 -0.36 1.70
N HIS A 38 -0.30 -0.48 2.81
CA HIS A 38 0.76 -1.46 2.96
C HIS A 38 0.25 -2.89 2.78
N ASP A 39 -0.98 -3.17 3.21
CA ASP A 39 -1.59 -4.49 3.09
C ASP A 39 -1.92 -4.91 1.65
N TYR A 40 -1.82 -4.02 0.68
CA TYR A 40 -1.88 -4.41 -0.74
C TYR A 40 -0.59 -5.10 -1.20
N TYR A 41 0.47 -5.01 -0.41
CA TYR A 41 1.82 -5.44 -0.78
C TYR A 41 2.23 -6.76 -0.13
N TYR A 42 1.28 -7.61 0.25
CA TYR A 42 1.61 -8.96 0.70
C TYR A 42 2.32 -9.73 -0.40
N LYS A 43 3.31 -10.49 0.00
CA LYS A 43 4.02 -11.39 -0.92
C LYS A 43 3.09 -12.53 -1.31
N ASP A 44 3.23 -13.02 -2.54
CA ASP A 44 2.50 -14.21 -2.98
C ASP A 44 2.82 -15.40 -2.07
N ILE A 45 1.82 -16.26 -1.83
CA ILE A 45 2.00 -17.41 -0.94
C ILE A 45 3.13 -18.34 -1.42
N SER A 46 3.43 -18.37 -2.71
CA SER A 46 4.52 -19.16 -3.24
C SER A 46 5.88 -18.79 -2.66
N THR A 47 6.03 -17.57 -2.12
CA THR A 47 7.23 -17.12 -1.42
C THR A 47 7.48 -17.94 -0.14
N PHE A 48 6.44 -18.56 0.40
CA PHE A 48 6.48 -19.32 1.65
C PHE A 48 6.25 -20.82 1.38
N ASP A 49 6.88 -21.35 0.34
CA ASP A 49 6.76 -22.74 -0.05
C ASP A 49 7.01 -23.69 1.12
N GLY A 50 6.14 -24.69 1.25
CA GLY A 50 6.23 -25.69 2.31
C GLY A 50 5.61 -25.24 3.64
N ILE A 51 5.10 -24.01 3.74
CA ILE A 51 4.43 -23.53 4.95
C ILE A 51 2.93 -23.43 4.66
N PRO A 52 2.08 -24.17 5.42
CA PRO A 52 0.63 -24.04 5.24
C PRO A 52 0.16 -22.61 5.54
N PRO A 53 -0.85 -22.10 4.81
CA PRO A 53 -1.35 -20.72 5.02
C PRO A 53 -1.73 -20.42 6.47
N GLU A 54 -2.30 -21.37 7.18
CA GLU A 54 -2.70 -21.19 8.57
C GLU A 54 -1.52 -21.03 9.53
N GLN A 55 -0.30 -21.36 9.09
CA GLN A 55 0.92 -21.19 9.87
C GLN A 55 1.69 -19.93 9.51
N ILE A 56 1.25 -19.22 8.49
CA ILE A 56 1.89 -17.97 8.08
C ILE A 56 1.36 -16.85 8.94
N ASN A 57 2.28 -16.15 9.63
CA ASN A 57 1.90 -14.97 10.40
C ASN A 57 1.88 -13.75 9.49
N PHE A 58 0.70 -13.41 8.97
CA PHE A 58 0.54 -12.27 8.07
C PHE A 58 0.75 -10.91 8.74
N ASP A 59 0.84 -10.87 10.07
CA ASP A 59 1.21 -9.65 10.78
C ASP A 59 2.71 -9.43 10.83
N HIS A 60 3.50 -10.44 10.44
CA HIS A 60 4.96 -10.33 10.46
C HIS A 60 5.46 -9.49 9.28
N PRO A 61 6.41 -8.57 9.51
CA PRO A 61 6.92 -7.71 8.44
C PRO A 61 7.46 -8.45 7.20
N ASN A 62 7.96 -9.67 7.38
CA ASN A 62 8.48 -10.47 6.27
C ASN A 62 7.40 -10.92 5.27
N THR A 63 6.13 -10.84 5.61
CA THR A 63 5.03 -11.19 4.72
C THR A 63 4.68 -10.06 3.75
N LEU A 64 5.18 -8.86 4.01
CA LEU A 64 4.92 -7.67 3.22
C LEU A 64 6.15 -7.32 2.37
N GLU A 65 5.91 -6.95 1.13
CA GLU A 65 6.99 -6.49 0.24
C GLU A 65 7.19 -4.98 0.40
N THR A 66 7.72 -4.59 1.55
CA THR A 66 7.93 -3.18 1.90
C THR A 66 8.87 -2.48 0.92
N SER A 67 9.88 -3.18 0.41
CA SER A 67 10.80 -2.62 -0.58
C SER A 67 10.07 -2.16 -1.84
N LEU A 68 9.07 -2.91 -2.31
CA LEU A 68 8.27 -2.52 -3.47
C LEU A 68 7.42 -1.29 -3.16
N LEU A 69 6.83 -1.22 -1.97
CA LEU A 69 6.09 -0.04 -1.54
C LEU A 69 6.97 1.21 -1.55
N VAL A 70 8.17 1.11 -1.00
CA VAL A 70 9.13 2.22 -0.98
C VAL A 70 9.51 2.64 -2.39
N GLU A 71 9.75 1.67 -3.27
CA GLU A 71 10.03 1.91 -4.68
C GLU A 71 8.88 2.67 -5.36
N HIS A 72 7.64 2.26 -5.11
CA HIS A 72 6.46 2.90 -5.64
C HIS A 72 6.29 4.32 -5.10
N LEU A 73 6.51 4.53 -3.80
CA LEU A 73 6.46 5.87 -3.22
C LEU A 73 7.49 6.79 -3.87
N ASN A 74 8.70 6.27 -4.12
CA ASN A 74 9.74 7.04 -4.77
C ASN A 74 9.37 7.39 -6.22
N SER A 75 8.77 6.46 -6.96
CA SER A 75 8.29 6.73 -8.32
C SER A 75 7.21 7.82 -8.33
N LEU A 76 6.22 7.70 -7.45
CA LEU A 76 5.14 8.68 -7.35
C LEU A 76 5.66 10.05 -6.93
N ARG A 77 6.68 10.09 -6.08
CA ARG A 77 7.33 11.33 -5.66
C ARG A 77 7.96 12.07 -6.85
N HIS A 78 8.36 11.33 -7.87
CA HIS A 78 8.92 11.89 -9.10
C HIS A 78 7.90 12.00 -10.23
N TRP A 79 6.60 11.96 -9.88
CA TRP A 79 5.48 12.04 -10.83
C TRP A 79 5.45 10.87 -11.84
N GLN A 80 6.03 9.74 -11.48
CA GLN A 80 5.99 8.54 -12.31
C GLN A 80 4.84 7.64 -11.87
N PRO A 81 4.04 7.11 -12.79
CA PRO A 81 2.98 6.17 -12.43
C PRO A 81 3.55 4.84 -11.95
N ILE A 82 2.75 4.10 -11.19
CA ILE A 82 3.12 2.78 -10.70
C ILE A 82 2.09 1.74 -11.11
N GLN A 83 2.50 0.49 -11.09
CA GLN A 83 1.61 -0.66 -11.24
C GLN A 83 1.41 -1.28 -9.86
N GLN A 84 0.34 -0.89 -9.19
CA GLN A 84 0.06 -1.35 -7.83
C GLN A 84 -0.34 -2.82 -7.86
N PRO A 85 0.26 -3.67 -6.99
CA PRO A 85 -0.14 -5.07 -6.94
C PRO A 85 -1.58 -5.23 -6.45
N VAL A 86 -2.22 -6.27 -6.94
CA VAL A 86 -3.53 -6.69 -6.48
C VAL A 86 -3.37 -8.03 -5.79
N TYR A 87 -3.80 -8.11 -4.54
CA TYR A 87 -3.66 -9.29 -3.72
C TYR A 87 -5.02 -9.93 -3.49
N ASP A 88 -5.11 -11.23 -3.73
CA ASP A 88 -6.32 -12.02 -3.45
C ASP A 88 -6.22 -12.60 -2.05
N TYR A 89 -6.97 -12.03 -1.11
CA TYR A 89 -6.95 -12.46 0.29
C TYR A 89 -7.60 -13.81 0.53
N THR A 90 -8.30 -14.34 -0.47
CA THR A 90 -8.92 -15.67 -0.39
C THR A 90 -7.92 -16.76 -0.72
N THR A 91 -7.08 -16.55 -1.73
CA THR A 91 -6.10 -17.54 -2.19
C THR A 91 -4.68 -17.25 -1.70
N TYR A 92 -4.46 -16.11 -1.03
CA TYR A 92 -3.15 -15.64 -0.57
C TYR A 92 -2.17 -15.46 -1.73
N ARG A 93 -2.67 -15.04 -2.88
CA ARG A 93 -1.85 -14.87 -4.09
C ARG A 93 -1.95 -13.48 -4.64
N ARG A 94 -0.85 -13.02 -5.23
CA ARG A 94 -0.88 -11.87 -6.12
C ARG A 94 -1.42 -12.31 -7.45
N ILE A 95 -2.39 -11.59 -7.99
CA ILE A 95 -2.88 -11.86 -9.33
C ILE A 95 -1.99 -11.13 -10.34
N LYS A 96 -2.08 -11.52 -11.62
CA LYS A 96 -1.27 -10.93 -12.68
C LYS A 96 -1.64 -9.50 -12.97
N GLU A 97 -2.91 -9.16 -12.85
CA GLU A 97 -3.40 -7.83 -13.07
C GLU A 97 -2.84 -6.88 -12.01
N THR A 98 -2.54 -5.67 -12.45
CA THR A 98 -2.13 -4.59 -11.56
C THR A 98 -3.04 -3.39 -11.79
N THR A 99 -3.04 -2.47 -10.84
CA THR A 99 -3.79 -1.22 -10.97
C THR A 99 -2.80 -0.09 -11.27
N CYS A 100 -2.99 0.59 -12.38
CA CYS A 100 -2.17 1.75 -12.70
C CYS A 100 -2.59 2.92 -11.80
N ILE A 101 -1.65 3.43 -11.02
CA ILE A 101 -1.85 4.56 -10.13
C ILE A 101 -0.98 5.71 -10.60
N GLU A 102 -1.60 6.82 -10.93
CA GLU A 102 -0.88 8.04 -11.30
C GLU A 102 -0.55 8.87 -10.07
N ALA A 103 0.55 9.59 -10.13
CA ALA A 103 0.95 10.48 -9.05
C ALA A 103 -0.01 11.66 -8.93
N LYS A 104 -0.25 12.06 -7.70
CA LYS A 104 -1.08 13.22 -7.35
C LYS A 104 -0.29 14.12 -6.39
N ASN A 105 -0.88 15.26 -6.05
CA ASN A 105 -0.22 16.25 -5.18
C ASN A 105 0.07 15.72 -3.78
N VAL A 106 -0.78 14.82 -3.27
CA VAL A 106 -0.64 14.21 -1.96
C VAL A 106 -0.69 12.70 -2.08
N ILE A 107 0.23 12.03 -1.42
CA ILE A 107 0.32 10.58 -1.39
C ILE A 107 0.26 10.15 0.07
N ILE A 108 -0.74 9.36 0.42
CA ILE A 108 -0.89 8.82 1.77
C ILE A 108 -0.42 7.37 1.75
N ALA A 109 0.56 7.05 2.59
CA ALA A 109 1.02 5.67 2.80
C ALA A 109 0.47 5.19 4.15
N GLU A 110 -0.50 4.29 4.12
CA GLU A 110 -1.22 3.83 5.31
C GLU A 110 -0.74 2.45 5.73
N GLY A 111 -0.58 2.26 7.04
CA GLY A 111 -0.27 0.95 7.62
C GLY A 111 1.21 0.62 7.74
N ILE A 112 2.05 1.59 7.54
CA ILE A 112 3.52 1.40 7.62
C ILE A 112 4.04 1.38 9.05
#